data_9bc14131f6072963f463ff16a3ab431f
#
_entry.id   9bc14131f6072963f463ff16a3ab431f
#
_cell.length_a   1.000
_cell.length_b   1.000
_cell.length_c   1.000
_cell.angle_alpha   90.00
_cell.angle_beta   90.00
_cell.angle_gamma   90.00
#
_symmetry.space_group_name_H-M   'P 1'
#
loop_
_entity.id
_entity.type
_entity.pdbx_description
1 polymer ?
#
loop_
_entity_poly.entity_id
_entity_poly.type
_entity_poly.pdbx_seq_one_letter_code
_entity_poly.pdbx_strand_id
1 'polypeptide(L)'
;VNESPSKTKWMDWGKDHYATVTWSDAPDNRRIAIAWMSNWQYANDVPTSQYRSPNSVPRDLSLFTVDGETYLQSAPSPELLALRDASKKRSFKVNGTRTIKEMIPSNDGAYEIELTIENQHADVIGFRLYNDKGEEVDMQYDMKEKKFSMDRRKSGEVSFNENFPMLTWTAIEQGGNEEQGGKEALKLRLFVDKSSVEAFGDGGRFVMTNQVFPSEPYNHIDFYSKGGAYKVDSFVVHKLKP
;
A
#
# COMPACT_ATOMS: atom_id res chain seq x y z
N VAL A 1 6.82 28.02 2.82
CA VAL A 1 5.53 27.64 2.25
C VAL A 1 4.52 27.61 3.37
N ASN A 2 3.54 28.50 3.35
CA ASN A 2 2.47 28.50 4.35
C ASN A 2 1.34 27.60 3.88
N GLU A 3 1.36 26.37 4.31
CA GLU A 3 0.25 25.46 4.13
C GLU A 3 -0.80 25.73 5.22
N SER A 4 -2.05 25.90 4.81
CA SER A 4 -3.16 25.96 5.77
C SER A 4 -3.36 24.57 6.40
N PRO A 5 -3.60 24.45 7.71
CA PRO A 5 -3.94 23.17 8.34
C PRO A 5 -5.13 22.44 7.68
N SER A 6 -6.01 23.16 7.01
CA SER A 6 -7.13 22.59 6.25
C SER A 6 -6.72 21.97 4.91
N LYS A 7 -5.46 22.18 4.46
CA LYS A 7 -4.90 21.62 3.23
C LYS A 7 -3.65 20.79 3.53
N THR A 8 -3.71 19.96 4.54
CA THR A 8 -2.57 19.12 4.92
C THR A 8 -2.21 18.15 3.80
N LYS A 9 -0.95 18.18 3.40
CA LYS A 9 -0.35 17.24 2.44
C LYS A 9 0.42 16.20 3.23
N TRP A 10 -0.25 15.09 3.59
CA TRP A 10 0.34 14.04 4.39
C TRP A 10 1.41 13.28 3.61
N MET A 11 2.51 12.95 4.27
CA MET A 11 3.54 12.05 3.76
C MET A 11 3.03 10.61 3.64
N ASP A 12 2.09 10.24 4.53
CA ASP A 12 1.47 8.92 4.58
C ASP A 12 0.01 9.08 5.03
N TRP A 13 -0.91 8.40 4.35
CA TRP A 13 -2.35 8.46 4.59
C TRP A 13 -2.87 7.27 5.39
N GLY A 14 -1.97 6.35 5.75
CA GLY A 14 -2.26 5.25 6.66
C GLY A 14 -2.36 5.72 8.12
N LYS A 15 -2.65 4.77 8.99
CA LYS A 15 -2.79 5.03 10.43
C LYS A 15 -1.45 4.93 11.16
N ASP A 16 -0.47 4.22 10.59
CA ASP A 16 0.72 3.76 11.30
C ASP A 16 2.02 4.26 10.67
N HIS A 17 2.17 5.57 10.56
CA HIS A 17 3.41 6.20 10.12
C HIS A 17 3.66 7.46 10.95
N TYR A 18 4.53 7.37 11.95
CA TYR A 18 4.74 8.43 12.92
C TYR A 18 6.22 8.68 13.20
N ALA A 19 6.54 9.87 13.72
CA ALA A 19 7.89 10.27 14.13
C ALA A 19 8.96 9.99 13.05
N THR A 20 8.67 10.36 11.80
CA THR A 20 9.59 10.17 10.68
C THR A 20 10.92 10.89 10.91
N VAL A 21 12.01 10.16 10.70
CA VAL A 21 13.36 10.69 10.70
C VAL A 21 14.01 10.50 9.33
N THR A 22 15.01 11.32 9.01
CA THR A 22 15.77 11.20 7.77
C THR A 22 17.25 11.05 8.08
N TRP A 23 17.98 10.32 7.21
CA TRP A 23 19.43 10.25 7.29
C TRP A 23 20.06 11.55 6.82
N SER A 24 21.13 11.96 7.53
CA SER A 24 22.08 12.98 7.06
C SER A 24 23.09 12.33 6.13
N ASP A 25 23.59 13.10 5.17
CA ASP A 25 24.70 12.71 4.29
C ASP A 25 24.52 11.37 3.56
N ALA A 26 23.28 11.03 3.20
CA ALA A 26 23.03 9.87 2.37
C ALA A 26 23.72 10.02 1.00
N PRO A 27 24.26 8.93 0.41
CA PRO A 27 24.89 8.99 -0.90
C PRO A 27 24.00 9.62 -1.97
N ASP A 28 24.61 10.21 -3.00
CA ASP A 28 23.93 10.80 -4.17
C ASP A 28 22.93 11.92 -3.83
N ASN A 29 23.15 12.64 -2.72
CA ASN A 29 22.25 13.69 -2.20
C ASN A 29 20.82 13.19 -1.97
N ARG A 30 20.62 11.92 -1.76
CA ARG A 30 19.31 11.34 -1.47
C ARG A 30 18.81 11.81 -0.10
N ARG A 31 17.51 11.94 0.02
CA ARG A 31 16.84 12.14 1.29
C ARG A 31 16.06 10.87 1.62
N ILE A 32 16.61 10.03 2.49
CA ILE A 32 16.02 8.75 2.87
C ILE A 32 15.33 8.93 4.22
N ALA A 33 14.10 8.44 4.32
CA ALA A 33 13.27 8.50 5.52
C ALA A 33 12.89 7.11 6.03
N ILE A 34 12.70 7.00 7.34
CA ILE A 34 12.08 5.86 8.01
C ILE A 34 11.20 6.39 9.14
N ALA A 35 10.14 5.65 9.46
CA ALA A 35 9.21 6.06 10.52
C ALA A 35 8.91 4.91 11.49
N TRP A 36 8.50 5.26 12.67
CA TRP A 36 7.89 4.34 13.61
C TRP A 36 6.52 3.93 13.07
N MET A 37 6.33 2.64 12.86
CA MET A 37 5.08 2.08 12.35
C MET A 37 4.18 1.72 13.51
N SER A 38 3.51 2.71 14.06
CA SER A 38 2.46 2.56 15.05
C SER A 38 1.69 3.85 15.25
N ASN A 39 0.73 3.83 16.18
CA ASN A 39 -0.08 4.98 16.55
C ASN A 39 -0.26 5.02 18.07
N TRP A 40 -0.07 6.17 18.68
CA TRP A 40 -0.20 6.37 20.12
C TRP A 40 -1.58 5.99 20.69
N GLN A 41 -2.61 5.96 19.85
CA GLN A 41 -3.94 5.56 20.28
C GLN A 41 -4.01 4.10 20.75
N TYR A 42 -3.09 3.22 20.27
CA TYR A 42 -3.10 1.79 20.58
C TYR A 42 -1.72 1.13 20.66
N ALA A 43 -0.64 1.89 20.60
CA ALA A 43 0.71 1.32 20.55
C ALA A 43 1.04 0.40 21.74
N ASN A 44 0.47 0.69 22.91
CA ASN A 44 0.67 -0.12 24.12
C ASN A 44 -0.14 -1.42 24.14
N ASP A 45 -1.17 -1.51 23.30
CA ASP A 45 -2.15 -2.60 23.28
C ASP A 45 -1.91 -3.60 22.15
N VAL A 46 -0.99 -3.29 21.22
CA VAL A 46 -0.74 -4.16 20.05
C VAL A 46 -0.46 -5.60 20.46
N PRO A 47 -1.04 -6.60 19.77
CA PRO A 47 -1.03 -8.01 20.20
C PRO A 47 0.29 -8.73 19.85
N THR A 48 1.43 -8.02 19.92
CA THR A 48 2.77 -8.59 19.71
C THR A 48 3.50 -8.78 21.00
N SER A 49 4.21 -9.92 21.17
CA SER A 49 4.94 -10.26 22.39
C SER A 49 6.45 -10.12 22.25
N GLN A 50 7.00 -10.38 21.05
CA GLN A 50 8.46 -10.36 20.80
C GLN A 50 8.99 -8.97 20.51
N TYR A 51 8.15 -8.06 20.02
CA TYR A 51 8.49 -6.67 19.68
C TYR A 51 7.27 -5.78 19.88
N ARG A 52 7.52 -4.49 20.00
CA ARG A 52 6.49 -3.45 20.03
C ARG A 52 6.82 -2.44 18.96
N SER A 53 6.02 -2.46 17.89
CA SER A 53 6.10 -1.57 16.74
C SER A 53 7.32 -1.77 15.84
N PRO A 54 7.12 -2.14 14.58
CA PRO A 54 8.16 -2.16 13.57
C PRO A 54 8.49 -0.75 13.07
N ASN A 55 9.47 -0.66 12.19
CA ASN A 55 9.69 0.51 11.36
C ASN A 55 9.03 0.32 9.98
N SER A 56 8.68 1.44 9.32
CA SER A 56 8.31 1.43 7.90
C SER A 56 9.48 0.96 7.04
N VAL A 57 9.21 0.55 5.79
CA VAL A 57 10.31 0.40 4.83
C VAL A 57 10.99 1.76 4.61
N PRO A 58 12.32 1.79 4.33
CA PRO A 58 13.01 3.03 3.99
C PRO A 58 12.48 3.60 2.68
N ARG A 59 12.38 4.94 2.61
CA ARG A 59 11.75 5.69 1.50
C ARG A 59 12.63 6.82 1.04
N ASP A 60 12.83 6.92 -0.25
CA ASP A 60 13.46 8.07 -0.89
C ASP A 60 12.43 9.19 -1.06
N LEU A 61 12.77 10.37 -0.57
CA LEU A 61 11.92 11.55 -0.64
C LEU A 61 12.32 12.43 -1.82
N SER A 62 11.34 12.87 -2.58
CA SER A 62 11.48 13.87 -3.64
C SER A 62 10.27 14.78 -3.69
N LEU A 63 10.29 15.79 -4.55
CA LEU A 63 9.14 16.66 -4.76
C LEU A 63 8.59 16.49 -6.16
N PHE A 64 7.28 16.59 -6.31
CA PHE A 64 6.61 16.66 -7.60
C PHE A 64 5.57 17.79 -7.60
N THR A 65 5.17 18.23 -8.78
CA THR A 65 4.21 19.33 -8.94
C THR A 65 3.04 18.86 -9.81
N VAL A 66 1.84 19.17 -9.35
CA VAL A 66 0.57 18.96 -10.08
C VAL A 66 -0.22 20.25 -9.99
N ASP A 67 -0.69 20.78 -11.11
CA ASP A 67 -1.50 22.00 -11.20
C ASP A 67 -0.92 23.21 -10.45
N GLY A 68 0.41 23.33 -10.45
CA GLY A 68 1.14 24.40 -9.76
C GLY A 68 1.34 24.19 -8.25
N GLU A 69 0.79 23.14 -7.69
CA GLU A 69 0.95 22.75 -6.27
C GLU A 69 2.07 21.73 -6.12
N THR A 70 2.94 21.92 -5.12
CA THR A 70 4.06 21.02 -4.83
C THR A 70 3.69 20.03 -3.73
N TYR A 71 4.05 18.77 -3.97
CA TYR A 71 3.79 17.64 -3.08
C TYR A 71 5.09 16.89 -2.78
N LEU A 72 5.07 16.16 -1.66
CA LEU A 72 6.13 15.22 -1.32
C LEU A 72 5.85 13.87 -1.95
N GLN A 73 6.81 13.34 -2.71
CA GLN A 73 6.84 11.96 -3.17
C GLN A 73 7.68 11.13 -2.19
N SER A 74 7.18 9.95 -1.85
CA SER A 74 7.79 9.06 -0.88
C SER A 74 7.87 7.65 -1.47
N ALA A 75 8.93 7.37 -2.23
CA ALA A 75 9.10 6.11 -2.96
C ALA A 75 9.87 5.07 -2.12
N PRO A 76 9.56 3.77 -2.21
CA PRO A 76 10.37 2.73 -1.56
C PRO A 76 11.81 2.80 -2.05
N SER A 77 12.77 2.80 -1.11
CA SER A 77 14.20 2.87 -1.46
C SER A 77 14.62 1.73 -2.38
N PRO A 78 15.47 1.99 -3.40
CA PRO A 78 15.85 0.99 -4.40
C PRO A 78 16.60 -0.20 -3.81
N GLU A 79 17.23 -0.07 -2.66
CA GLU A 79 17.91 -1.16 -1.93
C GLU A 79 16.96 -2.32 -1.59
N LEU A 80 15.67 -2.06 -1.42
CA LEU A 80 14.65 -3.09 -1.19
C LEU A 80 14.55 -4.11 -2.33
N LEU A 81 14.99 -3.76 -3.54
CA LEU A 81 15.02 -4.69 -4.68
C LEU A 81 15.97 -5.88 -4.40
N ALA A 82 17.00 -5.71 -3.58
CA ALA A 82 17.93 -6.77 -3.21
C ALA A 82 17.28 -7.87 -2.33
N LEU A 83 16.13 -7.57 -1.72
CA LEU A 83 15.37 -8.53 -0.91
C LEU A 83 14.55 -9.50 -1.78
N ARG A 84 14.34 -9.19 -3.06
CA ARG A 84 13.56 -10.03 -3.96
C ARG A 84 14.30 -11.34 -4.24
N ASP A 85 13.59 -12.47 -4.06
CA ASP A 85 14.12 -13.80 -4.34
C ASP A 85 13.48 -14.37 -5.62
N ALA A 86 12.24 -14.82 -5.55
CA ALA A 86 11.50 -15.40 -6.66
C ALA A 86 10.31 -14.53 -7.04
N SER A 87 10.00 -14.48 -8.35
CA SER A 87 8.90 -13.66 -8.87
C SER A 87 7.96 -14.47 -9.75
N LYS A 88 6.66 -14.17 -9.66
CA LYS A 88 5.64 -14.67 -10.57
C LYS A 88 4.89 -13.51 -11.20
N LYS A 89 4.85 -13.48 -12.54
CA LYS A 89 4.14 -12.43 -13.30
C LYS A 89 2.91 -12.97 -14.00
N ARG A 90 1.82 -12.21 -13.98
CA ARG A 90 0.55 -12.51 -14.66
C ARG A 90 -0.04 -11.24 -15.27
N SER A 91 -0.90 -11.43 -16.30
CA SER A 91 -1.76 -10.39 -16.88
C SER A 91 -3.13 -10.98 -17.12
N PHE A 92 -4.21 -10.22 -16.85
CA PHE A 92 -5.58 -10.73 -16.96
C PHE A 92 -6.61 -9.59 -16.94
N LYS A 93 -7.82 -9.91 -17.42
CA LYS A 93 -9.00 -9.02 -17.28
C LYS A 93 -9.80 -9.38 -16.04
N VAL A 94 -10.44 -8.37 -15.46
CA VAL A 94 -11.36 -8.47 -14.33
C VAL A 94 -12.70 -7.86 -14.73
N ASN A 95 -13.74 -8.67 -14.63
CA ASN A 95 -15.14 -8.28 -14.77
C ASN A 95 -15.94 -9.11 -13.75
N GLY A 96 -16.40 -8.49 -12.68
CA GLY A 96 -16.85 -9.19 -11.48
C GLY A 96 -15.67 -9.54 -10.57
N THR A 97 -15.53 -10.79 -10.14
CA THR A 97 -14.45 -11.23 -9.23
C THR A 97 -13.54 -12.24 -9.90
N ARG A 98 -12.24 -12.08 -9.67
CA ARG A 98 -11.20 -13.04 -10.06
C ARG A 98 -10.30 -13.37 -8.87
N THR A 99 -10.32 -14.61 -8.45
CA THR A 99 -9.53 -15.14 -7.33
C THR A 99 -8.20 -15.70 -7.81
N ILE A 100 -7.13 -15.40 -7.09
CA ILE A 100 -5.82 -16.05 -7.19
C ILE A 100 -5.50 -16.63 -5.82
N LYS A 101 -5.57 -17.96 -5.72
CA LYS A 101 -5.19 -18.71 -4.52
C LYS A 101 -3.70 -19.02 -4.55
N GLU A 102 -3.12 -19.11 -3.37
CA GLU A 102 -1.72 -19.49 -3.19
C GLU A 102 -0.78 -18.64 -4.07
N MET A 103 -0.89 -17.31 -3.91
CA MET A 103 -0.05 -16.36 -4.65
C MET A 103 1.43 -16.70 -4.54
N ILE A 104 1.86 -17.05 -3.34
CA ILE A 104 3.22 -17.42 -3.00
C ILE A 104 3.18 -18.70 -2.17
N PRO A 105 3.50 -19.87 -2.77
CA PRO A 105 3.65 -21.10 -2.00
C PRO A 105 4.73 -20.94 -0.92
N SER A 106 4.49 -21.49 0.26
CA SER A 106 5.43 -21.44 1.39
C SER A 106 5.79 -20.02 1.84
N ASN A 107 4.81 -19.14 1.84
CA ASN A 107 4.92 -17.76 2.30
C ASN A 107 4.88 -17.73 3.84
N ASP A 108 5.84 -17.05 4.45
CA ASP A 108 5.90 -16.79 5.89
C ASP A 108 5.33 -15.42 6.29
N GLY A 109 4.70 -14.73 5.33
CA GLY A 109 4.04 -13.44 5.51
C GLY A 109 4.77 -12.26 4.86
N ALA A 110 6.01 -12.43 4.37
CA ALA A 110 6.78 -11.36 3.78
C ALA A 110 6.86 -11.46 2.25
N TYR A 111 6.24 -10.52 1.55
CA TYR A 111 6.28 -10.45 0.08
C TYR A 111 6.00 -9.03 -0.42
N GLU A 112 6.34 -8.81 -1.69
CA GLU A 112 6.05 -7.58 -2.40
C GLU A 112 5.14 -7.84 -3.60
N ILE A 113 4.19 -6.94 -3.85
CA ILE A 113 3.34 -6.95 -5.04
C ILE A 113 3.59 -5.69 -5.86
N GLU A 114 3.75 -5.85 -7.16
CA GLU A 114 3.71 -4.77 -8.14
C GLU A 114 2.49 -4.95 -9.05
N LEU A 115 1.65 -3.92 -9.13
CA LEU A 115 0.47 -3.87 -9.97
C LEU A 115 0.56 -2.73 -10.97
N THR A 116 0.21 -3.04 -12.23
CA THR A 116 -0.12 -2.04 -13.24
C THR A 116 -1.52 -2.36 -13.75
N ILE A 117 -2.44 -1.42 -13.63
CA ILE A 117 -3.85 -1.59 -13.92
C ILE A 117 -4.28 -0.56 -14.97
N GLU A 118 -4.87 -1.03 -16.05
CA GLU A 118 -5.55 -0.21 -17.05
C GLU A 118 -7.05 -0.23 -16.77
N ASN A 119 -7.62 0.92 -16.37
CA ASN A 119 -9.05 1.02 -16.22
C ASN A 119 -9.70 1.04 -17.62
N GLN A 120 -10.66 0.15 -17.85
CA GLN A 120 -11.42 0.12 -19.08
C GLN A 120 -12.72 0.91 -18.93
N HIS A 121 -13.49 0.66 -17.86
CA HIS A 121 -14.75 1.33 -17.56
C HIS A 121 -15.25 1.04 -16.14
N ALA A 122 -14.41 0.53 -15.23
CA ALA A 122 -14.85 0.22 -13.88
C ALA A 122 -15.06 1.50 -13.06
N ASP A 123 -16.15 1.54 -12.29
CA ASP A 123 -16.38 2.56 -11.27
C ASP A 123 -15.52 2.30 -10.03
N VAL A 124 -15.33 0.99 -9.71
CA VAL A 124 -14.46 0.55 -8.61
C VAL A 124 -13.51 -0.53 -9.10
N ILE A 125 -12.24 -0.33 -8.83
CA ILE A 125 -11.15 -1.29 -9.00
C ILE A 125 -10.74 -1.74 -7.61
N GLY A 126 -11.05 -2.99 -7.26
CA GLY A 126 -10.78 -3.51 -5.93
C GLY A 126 -9.85 -4.72 -5.95
N PHE A 127 -9.10 -4.87 -4.89
CA PHE A 127 -8.34 -6.09 -4.62
C PHE A 127 -8.21 -6.30 -3.11
N ARG A 128 -8.30 -7.55 -2.70
CA ARG A 128 -8.36 -7.94 -1.31
C ARG A 128 -7.34 -9.05 -1.05
N LEU A 129 -6.42 -8.79 -0.14
CA LEU A 129 -5.54 -9.79 0.43
C LEU A 129 -6.30 -10.54 1.52
N TYR A 130 -6.24 -11.86 1.54
CA TYR A 130 -6.94 -12.65 2.56
C TYR A 130 -6.29 -14.02 2.78
N ASN A 131 -6.70 -14.69 3.87
CA ASN A 131 -6.29 -16.03 4.24
C ASN A 131 -7.50 -16.97 4.42
N ASP A 132 -7.24 -18.25 4.72
CA ASP A 132 -8.29 -19.25 4.89
C ASP A 132 -9.12 -19.08 6.17
N LYS A 133 -8.71 -18.19 7.08
CA LYS A 133 -9.50 -17.81 8.28
C LYS A 133 -10.52 -16.71 7.98
N GLY A 134 -10.52 -16.16 6.77
CA GLY A 134 -11.38 -15.03 6.40
C GLY A 134 -10.91 -13.68 6.92
N GLU A 135 -9.66 -13.61 7.38
CA GLU A 135 -9.01 -12.35 7.72
C GLU A 135 -8.57 -11.66 6.42
N GLU A 136 -8.82 -10.36 6.31
CA GLU A 136 -8.64 -9.65 5.04
C GLU A 136 -8.22 -8.19 5.20
N VAL A 137 -7.47 -7.70 4.20
CA VAL A 137 -7.24 -6.27 3.95
C VAL A 137 -7.80 -5.95 2.57
N ASP A 138 -8.81 -5.09 2.52
CA ASP A 138 -9.46 -4.70 1.28
C ASP A 138 -8.97 -3.34 0.81
N MET A 139 -8.57 -3.25 -0.46
CA MET A 139 -8.05 -2.04 -1.08
C MET A 139 -8.86 -1.70 -2.33
N GLN A 140 -9.23 -0.43 -2.47
CA GLN A 140 -10.07 0.02 -3.56
C GLN A 140 -9.60 1.34 -4.14
N TYR A 141 -9.64 1.43 -5.48
CA TYR A 141 -9.74 2.68 -6.20
C TYR A 141 -11.23 2.93 -6.52
N ASP A 142 -11.80 3.98 -5.95
CA ASP A 142 -13.07 4.54 -6.39
C ASP A 142 -12.77 5.57 -7.48
N MET A 143 -13.11 5.23 -8.72
CA MET A 143 -12.78 6.06 -9.89
C MET A 143 -13.68 7.27 -10.01
N LYS A 144 -14.90 7.23 -9.42
CA LYS A 144 -15.84 8.36 -9.40
C LYS A 144 -15.44 9.39 -8.34
N GLU A 145 -15.14 8.91 -7.14
CA GLU A 145 -14.71 9.76 -6.02
C GLU A 145 -13.22 10.11 -6.09
N LYS A 146 -12.47 9.51 -7.04
CA LYS A 146 -11.02 9.65 -7.17
C LYS A 146 -10.30 9.40 -5.85
N LYS A 147 -10.57 8.24 -5.25
CA LYS A 147 -10.03 7.86 -3.94
C LYS A 147 -9.38 6.49 -3.98
N PHE A 148 -8.26 6.36 -3.27
CA PHE A 148 -7.72 5.08 -2.87
C PHE A 148 -8.03 4.86 -1.40
N SER A 149 -8.43 3.65 -1.03
CA SER A 149 -8.70 3.27 0.36
C SER A 149 -8.11 1.92 0.71
N MET A 150 -7.80 1.75 2.00
CA MET A 150 -7.38 0.48 2.60
C MET A 150 -8.21 0.23 3.86
N ASP A 151 -8.91 -0.88 3.88
CA ASP A 151 -9.76 -1.32 4.99
C ASP A 151 -9.11 -2.47 5.74
N ARG A 152 -8.72 -2.24 7.00
CA ARG A 152 -8.14 -3.25 7.88
C ARG A 152 -9.07 -3.74 8.97
N ARG A 153 -10.35 -3.38 8.94
CA ARG A 153 -11.31 -3.73 9.99
C ARG A 153 -11.51 -5.23 10.21
N LYS A 154 -11.04 -6.05 9.26
CA LYS A 154 -11.07 -7.52 9.33
C LYS A 154 -9.68 -8.14 9.13
N SER A 155 -8.62 -7.42 9.45
CA SER A 155 -7.24 -7.80 9.13
C SER A 155 -6.61 -8.83 10.09
N GLY A 156 -7.39 -9.49 10.92
CA GLY A 156 -6.95 -10.44 11.93
C GLY A 156 -7.36 -10.01 13.33
N GLU A 157 -6.45 -10.08 14.31
CA GLU A 157 -6.73 -9.57 15.65
C GLU A 157 -6.85 -8.06 15.64
N VAL A 158 -8.07 -7.57 15.77
CA VAL A 158 -8.41 -6.14 15.73
C VAL A 158 -9.13 -5.65 16.99
N SER A 159 -9.45 -6.57 17.91
CA SER A 159 -10.29 -6.29 19.08
C SER A 159 -9.53 -5.70 20.26
N PHE A 160 -8.20 -5.68 20.22
CA PHE A 160 -7.35 -5.22 21.31
C PHE A 160 -7.49 -3.73 21.64
N ASN A 161 -7.97 -2.92 20.69
CA ASN A 161 -8.23 -1.50 20.90
C ASN A 161 -9.28 -0.99 19.90
N GLU A 162 -10.27 -0.23 20.35
CA GLU A 162 -11.36 0.29 19.53
C GLU A 162 -10.94 1.24 18.39
N ASN A 163 -9.78 1.90 18.54
CA ASN A 163 -9.23 2.80 17.53
C ASN A 163 -8.43 2.09 16.43
N PHE A 164 -8.19 0.79 16.58
CA PHE A 164 -7.38 0.04 15.63
C PHE A 164 -8.15 -0.33 14.34
N PRO A 165 -9.36 -0.94 14.39
CA PRO A 165 -10.10 -1.30 13.17
C PRO A 165 -10.55 -0.04 12.43
N MET A 166 -9.95 0.21 11.25
CA MET A 166 -10.19 1.44 10.50
C MET A 166 -10.11 1.23 8.99
N LEU A 167 -10.88 2.04 8.26
CA LEU A 167 -10.69 2.30 6.84
C LEU A 167 -9.94 3.62 6.70
N THR A 168 -8.77 3.59 6.08
CA THR A 168 -7.99 4.77 5.69
C THR A 168 -8.20 5.09 4.22
N TRP A 169 -8.08 6.36 3.82
CA TRP A 169 -8.27 6.77 2.43
C TRP A 169 -7.50 8.04 2.09
N THR A 170 -7.23 8.22 0.79
CA THR A 170 -6.64 9.44 0.22
C THR A 170 -7.25 9.76 -1.12
N ALA A 171 -7.23 11.03 -1.50
CA ALA A 171 -7.51 11.41 -2.87
C ALA A 171 -6.38 10.96 -3.80
N ILE A 172 -6.74 10.50 -5.01
CA ILE A 172 -5.77 10.08 -6.03
C ILE A 172 -5.44 11.18 -7.04
N GLU A 173 -6.03 12.37 -6.92
CA GLU A 173 -5.72 13.53 -7.76
C GLU A 173 -4.25 13.96 -7.69
N GLN A 174 -3.62 13.72 -6.54
CA GLN A 174 -2.20 14.00 -6.31
C GLN A 174 -1.26 12.99 -6.98
N GLY A 175 -1.78 11.87 -7.41
CA GLY A 175 -1.05 10.77 -8.04
C GLY A 175 -0.87 10.89 -9.53
N GLY A 176 -1.20 11.97 -10.19
CA GLY A 176 -1.06 12.21 -11.64
C GLY A 176 -1.04 10.95 -12.49
N ASN A 177 -2.09 10.73 -13.24
CA ASN A 177 -2.13 9.63 -14.20
C ASN A 177 -1.09 9.90 -15.27
N GLU A 178 0.00 9.12 -15.33
CA GLU A 178 0.87 9.13 -16.49
C GLU A 178 0.08 8.52 -17.65
N GLU A 179 -0.38 9.38 -18.56
CA GLU A 179 -0.94 8.95 -19.84
C GLU A 179 0.11 8.20 -20.65
N GLN A 180 0.18 6.89 -20.48
CA GLN A 180 0.85 6.04 -21.46
C GLN A 180 -0.17 5.72 -22.55
N GLY A 181 -0.14 6.49 -23.62
CA GLY A 181 -0.94 6.23 -24.82
C GLY A 181 -2.44 6.51 -24.67
N GLY A 182 -2.86 7.51 -23.88
CA GLY A 182 -4.26 7.94 -23.77
C GLY A 182 -5.15 7.08 -22.88
N LYS A 183 -4.59 6.13 -22.14
CA LYS A 183 -5.30 5.31 -21.16
C LYS A 183 -4.73 5.52 -19.76
N GLU A 184 -5.61 5.71 -18.82
CA GLU A 184 -5.28 5.89 -17.41
C GLU A 184 -4.70 4.58 -16.82
N ALA A 185 -3.41 4.57 -16.51
CA ALA A 185 -2.76 3.44 -15.86
C ALA A 185 -2.50 3.76 -14.38
N LEU A 186 -3.01 2.90 -13.50
CA LEU A 186 -2.75 2.97 -12.06
C LEU A 186 -1.59 2.04 -11.72
N LYS A 187 -0.58 2.54 -11.05
CA LYS A 187 0.56 1.74 -10.58
C LYS A 187 0.52 1.66 -9.06
N LEU A 188 0.64 0.46 -8.54
CA LEU A 188 0.68 0.23 -7.10
C LEU A 188 1.78 -0.75 -6.76
N ARG A 189 2.53 -0.44 -5.70
CA ARG A 189 3.53 -1.33 -5.10
C ARG A 189 3.16 -1.54 -3.65
N LEU A 190 3.04 -2.79 -3.23
CA LEU A 190 2.68 -3.17 -1.87
C LEU A 190 3.85 -3.92 -1.24
N PHE A 191 4.19 -3.56 -0.02
CA PHE A 191 4.99 -4.39 0.87
C PHE A 191 4.05 -4.98 1.91
N VAL A 192 4.03 -6.30 1.97
CA VAL A 192 3.26 -7.06 2.96
C VAL A 192 4.24 -7.79 3.84
N ASP A 193 4.09 -7.61 5.13
CA ASP A 193 4.86 -8.34 6.14
C ASP A 193 3.89 -8.95 7.16
N LYS A 194 4.39 -9.70 8.12
CA LYS A 194 3.62 -10.40 9.16
C LYS A 194 2.66 -9.50 9.92
N SER A 195 2.99 -8.23 10.06
CA SER A 195 2.21 -7.27 10.83
C SER A 195 1.98 -5.94 10.13
N SER A 196 2.16 -5.87 8.81
CA SER A 196 1.97 -4.61 8.08
C SER A 196 1.61 -4.78 6.62
N VAL A 197 0.92 -3.76 6.10
CA VAL A 197 0.73 -3.52 4.66
C VAL A 197 1.09 -2.06 4.38
N GLU A 198 2.09 -1.85 3.52
CA GLU A 198 2.47 -0.53 3.03
C GLU A 198 2.16 -0.43 1.53
N ALA A 199 1.29 0.49 1.14
CA ALA A 199 0.87 0.72 -0.24
C ALA A 199 1.47 2.01 -0.78
N PHE A 200 2.15 1.92 -1.93
CA PHE A 200 2.77 3.04 -2.63
C PHE A 200 2.11 3.19 -4.00
N GLY A 201 1.31 4.24 -4.17
CA GLY A 201 0.66 4.54 -5.44
C GLY A 201 1.49 5.46 -6.32
N ASP A 202 1.50 5.20 -7.62
CA ASP A 202 2.13 5.99 -8.66
C ASP A 202 3.57 6.44 -8.31
N GLY A 203 4.40 5.45 -7.94
CA GLY A 203 5.79 5.68 -7.56
C GLY A 203 5.97 6.39 -6.21
N GLY A 204 4.98 6.35 -5.33
CA GLY A 204 5.02 6.99 -4.01
C GLY A 204 4.45 8.40 -3.97
N ARG A 205 3.65 8.79 -4.97
CA ARG A 205 2.91 10.06 -4.95
C ARG A 205 1.82 10.08 -3.89
N PHE A 206 1.30 8.92 -3.54
CA PHE A 206 0.59 8.71 -2.29
C PHE A 206 1.07 7.42 -1.63
N VAL A 207 1.04 7.40 -0.30
CA VAL A 207 1.46 6.24 0.49
C VAL A 207 0.46 6.00 1.61
N MET A 208 0.25 4.72 1.95
CA MET A 208 -0.64 4.32 3.02
C MET A 208 -0.05 3.13 3.78
N THR A 209 0.31 3.37 5.04
CA THR A 209 0.92 2.40 5.94
C THR A 209 -0.05 2.01 7.04
N ASN A 210 -0.37 0.74 7.13
CA ASN A 210 -1.24 0.20 8.16
C ASN A 210 -0.65 -1.08 8.78
N GLN A 211 -0.63 -1.14 10.11
CA GLN A 211 -0.41 -2.40 10.82
C GLN A 211 -1.60 -3.33 10.64
N VAL A 212 -1.33 -4.63 10.63
CA VAL A 212 -2.29 -5.72 10.56
C VAL A 212 -1.81 -6.86 11.46
N PHE A 213 -2.70 -7.70 11.97
CA PHE A 213 -2.32 -8.81 12.86
C PHE A 213 -3.08 -10.08 12.46
N PRO A 214 -2.83 -10.62 11.24
CA PRO A 214 -3.46 -11.85 10.81
C PRO A 214 -2.92 -13.04 11.61
N SER A 215 -3.78 -14.03 11.88
CA SER A 215 -3.38 -15.28 12.54
C SER A 215 -2.61 -16.22 11.62
N GLU A 216 -2.76 -16.05 10.30
CA GLU A 216 -2.05 -16.75 9.25
C GLU A 216 -1.71 -15.76 8.11
N PRO A 217 -0.64 -15.97 7.33
CA PRO A 217 -0.30 -15.10 6.20
C PRO A 217 -1.45 -14.95 5.20
N TYR A 218 -1.58 -13.76 4.62
CA TYR A 218 -2.50 -13.56 3.49
C TYR A 218 -1.92 -14.22 2.24
N ASN A 219 -2.39 -15.42 1.92
CA ASN A 219 -1.90 -16.23 0.81
C ASN A 219 -2.70 -16.06 -0.48
N HIS A 220 -3.86 -15.41 -0.41
CA HIS A 220 -4.80 -15.26 -1.50
C HIS A 220 -5.05 -13.80 -1.84
N ILE A 221 -5.42 -13.56 -3.09
CA ILE A 221 -5.89 -12.26 -3.53
C ILE A 221 -7.13 -12.42 -4.41
N ASP A 222 -8.17 -11.64 -4.12
CA ASP A 222 -9.28 -11.39 -5.01
C ASP A 222 -9.07 -10.05 -5.71
N PHE A 223 -9.21 -10.04 -7.02
CA PHE A 223 -9.43 -8.83 -7.82
C PHE A 223 -10.92 -8.73 -8.13
N TYR A 224 -11.51 -7.56 -7.94
CA TYR A 224 -12.92 -7.37 -8.25
C TYR A 224 -13.19 -6.00 -8.86
N SER A 225 -14.29 -5.92 -9.65
CA SER A 225 -14.74 -4.68 -10.27
C SER A 225 -16.22 -4.44 -9.97
N LYS A 226 -16.61 -3.16 -9.94
CA LYS A 226 -18.01 -2.72 -9.93
C LYS A 226 -18.17 -1.67 -11.04
N GLY A 227 -19.35 -1.65 -11.67
CA GLY A 227 -19.68 -0.67 -12.71
C GLY A 227 -18.99 -0.86 -14.05
N GLY A 228 -18.19 -1.90 -14.23
CA GLY A 228 -17.48 -2.19 -15.46
C GLY A 228 -16.26 -3.09 -15.25
N ALA A 229 -15.40 -3.15 -16.26
CA ALA A 229 -14.21 -4.00 -16.27
C ALA A 229 -12.92 -3.19 -16.23
N TYR A 230 -11.84 -3.84 -15.80
CA TYR A 230 -10.49 -3.35 -15.92
C TYR A 230 -9.52 -4.47 -16.32
N LYS A 231 -8.32 -4.11 -16.70
CA LYS A 231 -7.25 -5.04 -17.03
C LYS A 231 -6.10 -4.86 -16.06
N VAL A 232 -5.63 -5.96 -15.50
CA VAL A 232 -4.34 -6.03 -14.84
C VAL A 232 -3.30 -6.33 -15.92
N ASP A 233 -2.54 -5.32 -16.32
CA ASP A 233 -1.49 -5.47 -17.33
C ASP A 233 -0.30 -6.20 -16.77
N SER A 234 0.03 -5.93 -15.52
CA SER A 234 1.09 -6.60 -14.80
C SER A 234 0.68 -6.80 -13.33
N PHE A 235 0.69 -8.03 -12.90
CA PHE A 235 0.64 -8.46 -11.50
C PHE A 235 1.89 -9.29 -11.25
N VAL A 236 2.81 -8.73 -10.48
CA VAL A 236 4.05 -9.41 -10.11
C VAL A 236 4.07 -9.58 -8.61
N VAL A 237 4.33 -10.80 -8.14
CA VAL A 237 4.55 -11.09 -6.74
C VAL A 237 5.99 -11.53 -6.56
N HIS A 238 6.70 -10.86 -5.65
CA HIS A 238 8.07 -11.18 -5.28
C HIS A 238 8.07 -11.76 -3.87
N LYS A 239 8.59 -12.97 -3.72
CA LYS A 239 8.96 -13.48 -2.40
C LYS A 239 10.14 -12.65 -1.89
N LEU A 240 10.09 -12.24 -0.64
CA LEU A 240 11.21 -11.54 0.00
C LEU A 240 12.08 -12.54 0.76
N LYS A 241 13.38 -12.29 0.76
CA LYS A 241 14.36 -12.99 1.60
C LYS A 241 14.16 -12.55 3.05
N PRO A 242 14.37 -13.45 4.02
CA PRO A 242 14.37 -13.09 5.42
C PRO A 242 15.54 -12.15 5.78
#